data_5c5360e5b00974edc45365a0512682d3
#
_entry.id   5c5360e5b00974edc45365a0512682d3
#
_cell.length_a   1.000
_cell.length_b   1.000
_cell.length_c   1.000
_cell.angle_alpha   90.00
_cell.angle_beta   90.00
_cell.angle_gamma   90.00
#
_symmetry.space_group_name_H-M   'P 1'
#
loop_
_entity.id
_entity.type
_entity.pdbx_description
1 polymer ?
#
loop_
_entity_poly.entity_id
_entity_poly.type
_entity_poly.pdbx_seq_one_letter_code
_entity_poly.pdbx_strand_id
1 'polypeptide(L)'
;MSQPHELSAQELLAAYRNKTLSPVEATRSVLDHIARWEPHIHATYALDPDQALAQARASEARWMKGEPQACGGYSLDGVPATIKENIATRGVPVPLGTAATDLTPAAADAPPAARMREAGAVVLGKTTMPDYGMLSSGLSSFHALTRNPWDLSKNPGGSSAGAGAAAAAGYGPLHIGTDIGGSVRLPAAWCGIATLKPSLGRIPIDPPFMGRCAGPMTRDITDAALMMGVLSQPDARDHMSLPFQDFDWLNLELDVRGLRIGLQLEAGCGLPLDPEIRAAVEAAARLFESAGAIVTPLKPWMTPEMLDGVDRFWRTRSAIDLGALPQARRDKILPFIRAWAESGGGQSGEAVFRSYNETLNVRARTVAATAPYDYVLSPVAPVVAYNAEWAAPTNEVATTMHHIGYTLPYNMSEQPAASVNCGYTKSGLPIGLQIAGARFDDLGVLRVARAWERMRPAQQPWPQPPRA
;
A
#
# COMPACT_ATOMS: atom_id res chain seq x y z
N MET A 1 -7.53 15.96 25.03
CA MET A 1 -6.66 14.77 24.95
C MET A 1 -7.08 13.98 23.72
N SER A 2 -6.14 13.55 22.91
CA SER A 2 -6.41 12.68 21.77
C SER A 2 -7.02 11.37 22.25
N GLN A 3 -7.95 10.81 21.46
CA GLN A 3 -8.53 9.51 21.77
C GLN A 3 -7.51 8.39 21.45
N PRO A 4 -7.51 7.25 22.18
CA PRO A 4 -6.54 6.18 21.95
C PRO A 4 -6.47 5.68 20.49
N HIS A 5 -7.57 5.68 19.72
CA HIS A 5 -7.60 5.30 18.31
C HIS A 5 -6.95 6.33 17.36
N GLU A 6 -6.63 7.55 17.85
CA GLU A 6 -5.95 8.59 17.08
C GLU A 6 -4.42 8.52 17.23
N LEU A 7 -3.92 7.79 18.24
CA LEU A 7 -2.50 7.71 18.57
C LEU A 7 -1.74 6.88 17.53
N SER A 8 -0.51 7.32 17.22
CA SER A 8 0.46 6.55 16.44
C SER A 8 0.91 5.30 17.19
N ALA A 9 1.53 4.35 16.47
CA ALA A 9 2.06 3.15 17.10
C ALA A 9 3.13 3.48 18.14
N GLN A 10 3.98 4.46 17.86
CA GLN A 10 5.01 4.88 18.82
C GLN A 10 4.43 5.53 20.08
N GLU A 11 3.39 6.36 19.93
CA GLU A 11 2.69 6.94 21.08
C GLU A 11 2.00 5.87 21.93
N LEU A 12 1.37 4.87 21.30
CA LEU A 12 0.79 3.73 22.00
C LEU A 12 1.85 2.94 22.76
N LEU A 13 2.96 2.57 22.12
CA LEU A 13 4.05 1.83 22.77
C LEU A 13 4.68 2.62 23.93
N ALA A 14 4.81 3.94 23.79
CA ALA A 14 5.28 4.81 24.87
C ALA A 14 4.28 4.85 26.04
N ALA A 15 2.98 4.92 25.73
CA ALA A 15 1.93 4.93 26.76
C ALA A 15 1.85 3.57 27.49
N TYR A 16 2.01 2.44 26.80
CA TYR A 16 2.06 1.11 27.42
C TYR A 16 3.28 0.94 28.33
N ARG A 17 4.45 1.40 27.89
CA ARG A 17 5.69 1.38 28.70
C ARG A 17 5.53 2.21 29.96
N ASN A 18 4.90 3.37 29.86
CA ASN A 18 4.67 4.29 30.97
C ASN A 18 3.43 3.91 31.80
N LYS A 19 2.67 2.87 31.41
CA LYS A 19 1.44 2.40 32.07
C LYS A 19 0.35 3.49 32.19
N THR A 20 0.32 4.44 31.23
CA THR A 20 -0.68 5.52 31.14
C THR A 20 -1.87 5.13 30.26
N LEU A 21 -1.73 4.07 29.48
CA LEU A 21 -2.77 3.43 28.66
C LEU A 21 -2.47 1.93 28.58
N SER A 22 -3.47 1.09 28.52
CA SER A 22 -3.27 -0.34 28.29
C SER A 22 -3.58 -0.77 26.84
N PRO A 23 -2.97 -1.87 26.35
CA PRO A 23 -3.35 -2.47 25.07
C PRO A 23 -4.84 -2.77 24.95
N VAL A 24 -5.49 -3.13 26.06
CA VAL A 24 -6.93 -3.43 26.10
C VAL A 24 -7.76 -2.16 25.87
N GLU A 25 -7.41 -1.05 26.53
CA GLU A 25 -8.10 0.24 26.34
C GLU A 25 -7.92 0.76 24.92
N ALA A 26 -6.69 0.70 24.37
CA ALA A 26 -6.41 1.10 23.01
C ALA A 26 -7.19 0.26 21.99
N THR A 27 -7.16 -1.07 22.12
CA THR A 27 -7.87 -1.98 21.22
C THR A 27 -9.39 -1.74 21.28
N ARG A 28 -9.96 -1.54 22.48
CA ARG A 28 -11.39 -1.23 22.65
C ARG A 28 -11.76 0.09 21.96
N SER A 29 -10.96 1.15 22.17
CA SER A 29 -11.18 2.44 21.50
C SER A 29 -11.16 2.33 19.97
N VAL A 30 -10.24 1.52 19.41
CA VAL A 30 -10.18 1.27 17.98
C VAL A 30 -11.41 0.48 17.49
N LEU A 31 -11.82 -0.58 18.20
CA LEU A 31 -12.99 -1.38 17.83
C LEU A 31 -14.29 -0.55 17.87
N ASP A 32 -14.45 0.28 18.89
CA ASP A 32 -15.60 1.21 19.01
C ASP A 32 -15.59 2.24 17.86
N HIS A 33 -14.42 2.68 17.43
CA HIS A 33 -14.26 3.60 16.29
C HIS A 33 -14.57 2.91 14.96
N ILE A 34 -14.12 1.66 14.77
CA ILE A 34 -14.45 0.82 13.62
C ILE A 34 -15.97 0.66 13.51
N ALA A 35 -16.66 0.34 14.61
CA ALA A 35 -18.09 0.15 14.60
C ALA A 35 -18.89 1.36 14.09
N ARG A 36 -18.35 2.57 14.26
CA ARG A 36 -18.95 3.81 13.72
C ARG A 36 -18.69 4.03 12.24
N TRP A 37 -17.53 3.60 11.73
CA TRP A 37 -17.12 3.84 10.34
C TRP A 37 -17.52 2.71 9.39
N GLU A 38 -17.45 1.47 9.84
CA GLU A 38 -17.58 0.29 8.98
C GLU A 38 -18.88 0.21 8.18
N PRO A 39 -20.05 0.64 8.73
CA PRO A 39 -21.28 0.71 7.94
C PRO A 39 -21.23 1.63 6.72
N HIS A 40 -20.25 2.53 6.65
CA HIS A 40 -20.10 3.53 5.60
C HIS A 40 -19.00 3.23 4.60
N ILE A 41 -17.89 2.60 5.06
CA ILE A 41 -16.71 2.43 4.22
C ILE A 41 -16.42 0.98 3.84
N HIS A 42 -16.94 -0.01 4.57
CA HIS A 42 -16.76 -1.45 4.31
C HIS A 42 -15.29 -1.82 4.03
N ALA A 43 -14.40 -1.44 4.95
CA ALA A 43 -12.96 -1.61 4.78
C ALA A 43 -12.44 -2.96 5.29
N THR A 44 -13.23 -3.68 6.10
CA THR A 44 -12.77 -4.89 6.81
C THR A 44 -13.39 -6.18 6.28
N TYR A 45 -12.64 -7.26 6.49
CA TYR A 45 -13.03 -8.64 6.29
C TYR A 45 -12.55 -9.47 7.48
N ALA A 46 -13.39 -10.38 7.96
CA ALA A 46 -13.07 -11.25 9.10
C ALA A 46 -12.54 -10.47 10.32
N LEU A 47 -13.19 -9.33 10.64
CA LEU A 47 -12.97 -8.61 11.89
C LEU A 47 -13.37 -9.53 13.05
N ASP A 48 -12.49 -9.69 14.05
CA ASP A 48 -12.72 -10.55 15.22
C ASP A 48 -12.40 -9.78 16.52
N PRO A 49 -13.39 -9.05 17.06
CA PRO A 49 -13.21 -8.27 18.27
C PRO A 49 -12.82 -9.10 19.51
N ASP A 50 -13.36 -10.31 19.65
CA ASP A 50 -13.08 -11.16 20.81
C ASP A 50 -11.64 -11.66 20.79
N GLN A 51 -11.16 -12.12 19.64
CA GLN A 51 -9.77 -12.52 19.45
C GLN A 51 -8.83 -11.31 19.63
N ALA A 52 -9.16 -10.14 19.09
CA ALA A 52 -8.36 -8.93 19.26
C ALA A 52 -8.22 -8.54 20.73
N LEU A 53 -9.33 -8.55 21.49
CA LEU A 53 -9.30 -8.27 22.94
C LEU A 53 -8.55 -9.36 23.72
N ALA A 54 -8.60 -10.62 23.30
CA ALA A 54 -7.79 -11.68 23.93
C ALA A 54 -6.29 -11.45 23.71
N GLN A 55 -5.88 -11.07 22.49
CA GLN A 55 -4.50 -10.70 22.18
C GLN A 55 -4.05 -9.46 22.98
N ALA A 56 -4.93 -8.44 23.09
CA ALA A 56 -4.66 -7.23 23.86
C ALA A 56 -4.44 -7.53 25.36
N ARG A 57 -5.26 -8.39 25.97
CA ARG A 57 -5.09 -8.84 27.37
C ARG A 57 -3.75 -9.58 27.55
N ALA A 58 -3.38 -10.43 26.62
CA ALA A 58 -2.10 -11.14 26.68
C ALA A 58 -0.90 -10.17 26.58
N SER A 59 -1.01 -9.14 25.73
CA SER A 59 -0.01 -8.06 25.61
C SER A 59 0.06 -7.22 26.90
N GLU A 60 -1.08 -6.80 27.43
CA GLU A 60 -1.14 -6.06 28.72
C GLU A 60 -0.39 -6.82 29.83
N ALA A 61 -0.62 -8.14 29.94
CA ALA A 61 0.08 -8.97 30.92
C ALA A 61 1.62 -8.99 30.70
N ARG A 62 2.10 -8.93 29.45
CA ARG A 62 3.53 -8.81 29.15
C ARG A 62 4.09 -7.44 29.53
N TRP A 63 3.39 -6.37 29.18
CA TRP A 63 3.80 -5.01 29.57
C TRP A 63 3.84 -4.81 31.08
N MET A 64 2.91 -5.41 31.82
CA MET A 64 2.94 -5.37 33.29
C MET A 64 4.17 -6.04 33.88
N LYS A 65 4.70 -7.10 33.23
CA LYS A 65 5.93 -7.80 33.63
C LYS A 65 7.20 -7.11 33.10
N GLY A 66 7.10 -6.17 32.17
CA GLY A 66 8.25 -5.54 31.49
C GLY A 66 8.87 -6.42 30.39
N GLU A 67 8.11 -7.37 29.84
CA GLU A 67 8.55 -8.36 28.85
C GLU A 67 7.75 -8.25 27.54
N PRO A 68 7.70 -7.10 26.86
CA PRO A 68 6.98 -6.97 25.59
C PRO A 68 7.61 -7.85 24.50
N GLN A 69 6.78 -8.40 23.62
CA GLN A 69 7.25 -9.13 22.43
C GLN A 69 7.95 -8.20 21.44
N ALA A 70 8.93 -8.74 20.72
CA ALA A 70 9.65 -8.04 19.66
C ALA A 70 10.09 -9.05 18.57
N CYS A 71 10.24 -8.53 17.35
CA CYS A 71 10.79 -9.24 16.20
C CYS A 71 11.84 -8.34 15.55
N GLY A 72 13.03 -8.87 15.26
CA GLY A 72 14.12 -8.07 14.70
C GLY A 72 14.56 -6.87 15.54
N GLY A 73 14.37 -6.91 16.86
CA GLY A 73 14.65 -5.79 17.77
C GLY A 73 13.55 -4.73 17.87
N TYR A 74 12.47 -4.85 17.11
CA TYR A 74 11.34 -3.91 17.08
C TYR A 74 10.08 -4.55 17.68
N SER A 75 9.33 -3.79 18.46
CA SER A 75 8.10 -4.24 19.12
C SER A 75 6.87 -3.60 18.50
N LEU A 76 5.84 -4.41 18.26
CA LEU A 76 4.47 -3.96 17.97
C LEU A 76 3.51 -4.45 19.04
N ASP A 77 4.02 -4.86 20.20
CA ASP A 77 3.26 -5.57 21.23
C ASP A 77 2.09 -4.73 21.75
N GLY A 78 0.87 -5.20 21.50
CA GLY A 78 -0.36 -4.54 21.87
C GLY A 78 -0.86 -3.47 20.89
N VAL A 79 -0.12 -3.19 19.81
CA VAL A 79 -0.54 -2.19 18.82
C VAL A 79 -1.59 -2.79 17.89
N PRO A 80 -2.79 -2.16 17.76
CA PRO A 80 -3.82 -2.60 16.83
C PRO A 80 -3.37 -2.54 15.38
N ALA A 81 -3.62 -3.63 14.62
CA ALA A 81 -3.16 -3.75 13.26
C ALA A 81 -4.15 -4.52 12.38
N THR A 82 -4.14 -4.26 11.06
CA THR A 82 -4.89 -5.05 10.06
C THR A 82 -3.97 -5.60 8.99
N ILE A 83 -4.41 -6.69 8.36
CA ILE A 83 -3.65 -7.39 7.31
C ILE A 83 -4.51 -7.51 6.06
N LYS A 84 -3.99 -7.09 4.90
CA LYS A 84 -4.70 -7.26 3.63
C LYS A 84 -5.10 -8.72 3.41
N GLU A 85 -6.27 -8.92 2.86
CA GLU A 85 -6.88 -10.23 2.67
C GLU A 85 -5.97 -11.26 1.99
N ASN A 86 -5.25 -10.86 0.93
CA ASN A 86 -4.40 -11.78 0.16
C ASN A 86 -3.09 -12.22 0.86
N ILE A 87 -2.78 -11.67 2.02
CA ILE A 87 -1.70 -12.13 2.88
C ILE A 87 -2.28 -13.21 3.79
N ALA A 88 -1.99 -14.47 3.53
CA ALA A 88 -2.55 -15.59 4.29
C ALA A 88 -2.33 -15.39 5.80
N THR A 89 -3.39 -15.60 6.56
CA THR A 89 -3.40 -15.52 8.03
C THR A 89 -4.04 -16.79 8.54
N ARG A 90 -3.32 -17.56 9.34
CA ARG A 90 -3.75 -18.88 9.81
C ARG A 90 -5.16 -18.84 10.39
N GLY A 91 -6.00 -19.76 9.94
CA GLY A 91 -7.40 -19.90 10.39
C GLY A 91 -8.40 -19.00 9.66
N VAL A 92 -7.96 -18.08 8.78
CA VAL A 92 -8.84 -17.17 8.05
C VAL A 92 -8.80 -17.52 6.55
N PRO A 93 -9.94 -17.64 5.86
CA PRO A 93 -9.98 -17.84 4.41
C PRO A 93 -9.37 -16.66 3.64
N VAL A 94 -8.87 -16.95 2.43
CA VAL A 94 -8.28 -15.97 1.51
C VAL A 94 -9.10 -15.97 0.21
N PRO A 95 -10.25 -15.26 0.16
CA PRO A 95 -11.13 -15.22 -1.02
C PRO A 95 -10.53 -14.48 -2.23
N LEU A 96 -9.41 -13.77 -2.08
CA LEU A 96 -8.78 -12.96 -3.15
C LEU A 96 -9.72 -11.90 -3.72
N GLY A 97 -10.59 -11.32 -2.90
CA GLY A 97 -11.59 -10.33 -3.29
C GLY A 97 -12.70 -10.88 -4.18
N THR A 98 -12.76 -12.18 -4.45
CA THR A 98 -13.71 -12.75 -5.41
C THR A 98 -14.60 -13.82 -4.81
N ALA A 99 -15.88 -13.82 -5.23
CA ALA A 99 -16.85 -14.87 -4.90
C ALA A 99 -16.58 -16.20 -5.63
N ALA A 100 -15.57 -16.26 -6.48
CA ALA A 100 -15.18 -17.46 -7.23
C ALA A 100 -14.24 -18.40 -6.44
N THR A 101 -13.64 -17.94 -5.35
CA THR A 101 -12.67 -18.71 -4.55
C THR A 101 -13.36 -19.54 -3.46
N ASP A 102 -12.80 -20.71 -3.13
CA ASP A 102 -13.23 -21.50 -1.97
C ASP A 102 -12.80 -20.83 -0.67
N LEU A 103 -13.67 -20.85 0.32
CA LEU A 103 -13.43 -20.27 1.64
C LEU A 103 -12.74 -21.25 2.59
N THR A 104 -11.66 -21.88 2.14
CA THR A 104 -10.85 -22.74 3.00
C THR A 104 -9.93 -21.89 3.87
N PRO A 105 -9.97 -22.07 5.21
CA PRO A 105 -9.06 -21.36 6.11
C PRO A 105 -7.61 -21.65 5.78
N ALA A 106 -6.75 -20.62 5.79
CA ALA A 106 -5.32 -20.77 5.58
C ALA A 106 -4.69 -21.63 6.67
N ALA A 107 -3.84 -22.57 6.29
CA ALA A 107 -3.18 -23.51 7.22
C ALA A 107 -2.07 -22.82 8.05
N ALA A 108 -1.46 -21.74 7.51
CA ALA A 108 -0.36 -21.02 8.12
C ALA A 108 -0.43 -19.52 7.83
N ASP A 109 0.31 -18.74 8.63
CA ASP A 109 0.55 -17.34 8.34
C ASP A 109 1.59 -17.21 7.20
N ALA A 110 1.34 -16.32 6.23
CA ALA A 110 2.39 -15.86 5.31
C ALA A 110 3.44 -15.03 6.07
N PRO A 111 4.67 -14.85 5.52
CA PRO A 111 5.75 -14.18 6.23
C PRO A 111 5.35 -12.84 6.88
N PRO A 112 4.65 -11.90 6.19
CA PRO A 112 4.30 -10.64 6.84
C PRO A 112 3.35 -10.81 8.03
N ALA A 113 2.37 -11.72 7.94
CA ALA A 113 1.45 -11.99 9.04
C ALA A 113 2.15 -12.65 10.24
N ALA A 114 3.09 -13.57 9.97
CA ALA A 114 3.91 -14.20 10.98
C ALA A 114 4.75 -13.17 11.76
N ARG A 115 5.46 -12.28 11.05
CA ARG A 115 6.30 -11.23 11.67
C ARG A 115 5.49 -10.29 12.56
N MET A 116 4.29 -9.86 12.10
CA MET A 116 3.43 -9.00 12.93
C MET A 116 2.98 -9.70 14.22
N ARG A 117 2.63 -10.98 14.15
CA ARG A 117 2.26 -11.76 15.35
C ARG A 117 3.44 -11.99 16.29
N GLU A 118 4.62 -12.30 15.74
CA GLU A 118 5.88 -12.49 16.51
C GLU A 118 6.27 -11.19 17.23
N ALA A 119 5.99 -10.03 16.64
CA ALA A 119 6.22 -8.72 17.27
C ALA A 119 5.11 -8.32 18.26
N GLY A 120 4.08 -9.16 18.44
CA GLY A 120 3.00 -8.95 19.41
C GLY A 120 1.86 -8.01 18.96
N ALA A 121 1.76 -7.67 17.67
CA ALA A 121 0.68 -6.85 17.18
C ALA A 121 -0.69 -7.48 17.47
N VAL A 122 -1.68 -6.64 17.84
CA VAL A 122 -3.08 -7.06 17.99
C VAL A 122 -3.73 -7.03 16.61
N VAL A 123 -3.83 -8.21 15.99
CA VAL A 123 -4.46 -8.34 14.67
C VAL A 123 -5.99 -8.28 14.83
N LEU A 124 -6.56 -7.16 14.38
CA LEU A 124 -8.01 -6.90 14.46
C LEU A 124 -8.80 -7.76 13.46
N GLY A 125 -8.23 -7.99 12.29
CA GLY A 125 -8.85 -8.69 11.16
C GLY A 125 -8.13 -8.41 9.86
N LYS A 126 -8.82 -8.68 8.76
CA LYS A 126 -8.32 -8.47 7.40
C LYS A 126 -8.93 -7.21 6.78
N THR A 127 -8.29 -6.68 5.75
CA THR A 127 -8.83 -5.57 4.95
C THR A 127 -9.17 -6.01 3.54
N THR A 128 -10.21 -5.41 2.98
CA THR A 128 -10.80 -5.76 1.68
C THR A 128 -9.86 -5.47 0.51
N MET A 129 -10.10 -6.14 -0.60
CA MET A 129 -9.44 -5.94 -1.89
C MET A 129 -10.40 -6.28 -3.04
N PRO A 130 -10.17 -5.78 -4.28
CA PRO A 130 -10.91 -6.19 -5.47
C PRO A 130 -10.55 -7.61 -5.92
N ASP A 131 -11.37 -8.19 -6.80
CA ASP A 131 -11.15 -9.50 -7.40
C ASP A 131 -9.71 -9.68 -7.89
N TYR A 132 -9.03 -10.71 -7.36
CA TYR A 132 -7.63 -11.08 -7.64
C TYR A 132 -6.60 -9.93 -7.48
N GLY A 133 -6.99 -8.81 -6.88
CA GLY A 133 -6.13 -7.63 -6.77
C GLY A 133 -5.87 -6.92 -8.10
N MET A 134 -6.70 -7.10 -9.12
CA MET A 134 -6.47 -6.59 -10.48
C MET A 134 -6.99 -5.18 -10.72
N LEU A 135 -7.64 -4.56 -9.76
CA LEU A 135 -8.14 -3.18 -9.87
C LEU A 135 -7.47 -2.26 -8.85
N SER A 136 -7.43 -0.98 -9.17
CA SER A 136 -7.11 0.09 -8.21
C SER A 136 -8.40 0.64 -7.60
N SER A 137 -9.28 -0.25 -7.14
CA SER A 137 -10.67 0.03 -6.77
C SER A 137 -11.07 -0.68 -5.50
N GLY A 138 -12.13 -0.18 -4.85
CA GLY A 138 -12.83 -0.84 -3.76
C GLY A 138 -13.90 -1.84 -4.21
N LEU A 139 -14.09 -2.03 -5.52
CA LEU A 139 -15.06 -2.99 -6.08
C LEU A 139 -14.59 -4.43 -5.88
N SER A 140 -15.53 -5.29 -5.49
CA SER A 140 -15.29 -6.73 -5.29
C SER A 140 -16.59 -7.49 -5.55
N SER A 141 -16.47 -8.71 -6.09
CA SER A 141 -17.61 -9.61 -6.18
C SER A 141 -17.92 -10.33 -4.86
N PHE A 142 -16.98 -10.29 -3.90
CA PHE A 142 -17.10 -10.93 -2.60
C PHE A 142 -17.42 -9.96 -1.46
N HIS A 143 -16.72 -8.81 -1.41
CA HIS A 143 -16.91 -7.80 -0.38
C HIS A 143 -17.93 -6.75 -0.79
N ALA A 144 -18.56 -6.10 0.19
CA ALA A 144 -19.26 -4.85 -0.05
C ALA A 144 -18.28 -3.79 -0.59
N LEU A 145 -18.81 -2.82 -1.34
CA LEU A 145 -18.01 -1.76 -1.95
C LEU A 145 -17.25 -0.93 -0.90
N THR A 146 -15.93 -0.98 -0.94
CA THR A 146 -15.10 -0.17 -0.07
C THR A 146 -15.04 1.27 -0.58
N ARG A 147 -15.29 2.24 0.31
CA ARG A 147 -15.40 3.66 0.00
C ARG A 147 -14.28 4.48 0.64
N ASN A 148 -14.00 5.65 0.05
CA ASN A 148 -13.00 6.57 0.55
C ASN A 148 -13.54 7.38 1.75
N PRO A 149 -12.87 7.39 2.92
CA PRO A 149 -13.31 8.16 4.08
C PRO A 149 -13.35 9.68 3.86
N TRP A 150 -12.59 10.23 2.93
CA TRP A 150 -12.60 11.66 2.60
C TRP A 150 -13.87 12.08 1.86
N ASP A 151 -14.40 11.20 1.03
CA ASP A 151 -15.65 11.37 0.28
C ASP A 151 -16.21 9.98 -0.06
N LEU A 152 -17.32 9.60 0.54
CA LEU A 152 -17.94 8.28 0.37
C LEU A 152 -18.43 8.00 -1.06
N SER A 153 -18.54 9.02 -1.93
CA SER A 153 -18.80 8.84 -3.35
C SER A 153 -17.55 8.45 -4.16
N LYS A 154 -16.38 8.47 -3.52
CA LYS A 154 -15.09 8.26 -4.17
C LYS A 154 -14.47 6.91 -3.83
N ASN A 155 -13.59 6.49 -4.73
CA ASN A 155 -12.81 5.29 -4.63
C ASN A 155 -11.63 5.48 -3.63
N PRO A 156 -11.34 4.54 -2.75
CA PRO A 156 -10.19 4.59 -1.85
C PRO A 156 -8.87 4.21 -2.54
N GLY A 157 -8.94 3.79 -3.81
CA GLY A 157 -7.82 3.13 -4.46
C GLY A 157 -7.80 1.63 -4.25
N GLY A 158 -6.76 1.00 -4.74
CA GLY A 158 -6.58 -0.45 -4.68
C GLY A 158 -5.24 -0.89 -5.28
N SER A 159 -4.96 -2.17 -5.18
CA SER A 159 -5.81 -3.23 -4.68
C SER A 159 -5.84 -3.36 -3.14
N SER A 160 -5.06 -2.59 -2.37
CA SER A 160 -5.14 -2.55 -0.90
C SER A 160 -6.21 -1.54 -0.45
N ALA A 161 -7.42 -1.66 -1.00
CA ALA A 161 -8.51 -0.71 -0.84
C ALA A 161 -8.92 -0.54 0.62
N GLY A 162 -9.22 -1.65 1.30
CA GLY A 162 -9.59 -1.63 2.70
C GLY A 162 -8.48 -1.12 3.62
N ALA A 163 -7.19 -1.43 3.32
CA ALA A 163 -6.08 -0.95 4.14
C ALA A 163 -5.91 0.58 4.03
N GLY A 164 -6.04 1.16 2.82
CA GLY A 164 -6.02 2.60 2.61
C GLY A 164 -7.16 3.31 3.33
N ALA A 165 -8.39 2.82 3.16
CA ALA A 165 -9.57 3.35 3.83
C ALA A 165 -9.48 3.22 5.36
N ALA A 166 -9.08 2.06 5.88
CA ALA A 166 -8.92 1.80 7.30
C ALA A 166 -7.89 2.72 7.95
N ALA A 167 -6.73 2.92 7.31
CA ALA A 167 -5.70 3.82 7.82
C ALA A 167 -6.21 5.27 7.89
N ALA A 168 -6.86 5.78 6.83
CA ALA A 168 -7.43 7.13 6.82
C ALA A 168 -8.56 7.29 7.84
N ALA A 169 -9.39 6.26 8.01
CA ALA A 169 -10.48 6.27 8.97
C ALA A 169 -10.02 6.06 10.43
N GLY A 170 -8.78 5.61 10.69
CA GLY A 170 -8.28 5.40 12.06
C GLY A 170 -8.63 4.06 12.69
N TYR A 171 -8.57 2.98 11.90
CA TYR A 171 -8.73 1.60 12.39
C TYR A 171 -7.44 1.06 13.03
N GLY A 172 -6.83 1.89 13.89
CA GLY A 172 -5.50 1.68 14.44
C GLY A 172 -4.40 2.24 13.53
N PRO A 173 -3.14 2.26 14.01
CA PRO A 173 -2.04 2.91 13.29
C PRO A 173 -1.40 2.05 12.21
N LEU A 174 -1.52 0.71 12.27
CA LEU A 174 -0.72 -0.19 11.47
C LEU A 174 -1.57 -1.03 10.51
N HIS A 175 -1.28 -0.92 9.22
CA HIS A 175 -1.92 -1.73 8.18
C HIS A 175 -0.85 -2.25 7.23
N ILE A 176 -1.06 -3.46 6.67
CA ILE A 176 -0.16 -3.99 5.66
C ILE A 176 -0.92 -4.34 4.39
N GLY A 177 -0.39 -3.89 3.24
CA GLY A 177 -0.90 -4.17 1.91
C GLY A 177 0.11 -4.88 1.02
N THR A 178 -0.25 -5.06 -0.26
CA THR A 178 0.64 -5.59 -1.32
C THR A 178 0.60 -4.69 -2.54
N ASP A 179 1.69 -4.64 -3.31
CA ASP A 179 1.87 -3.73 -4.44
C ASP A 179 2.62 -4.43 -5.59
N ILE A 180 2.03 -4.46 -6.79
CA ILE A 180 2.66 -4.94 -8.01
C ILE A 180 2.59 -3.92 -9.16
N GLY A 181 1.76 -2.89 -9.02
CA GLY A 181 1.59 -1.81 -10.00
C GLY A 181 1.22 -0.49 -9.34
N GLY A 182 1.32 -0.41 -7.99
CA GLY A 182 0.94 0.76 -7.21
C GLY A 182 -0.01 0.46 -6.05
N SER A 183 -0.30 -0.82 -5.75
CA SER A 183 -1.43 -1.19 -4.90
C SER A 183 -1.29 -0.91 -3.39
N VAL A 184 -0.18 -0.36 -2.87
CA VAL A 184 -0.12 0.35 -1.58
C VAL A 184 -0.03 1.85 -1.79
N ARG A 185 0.67 2.29 -2.85
CA ARG A 185 0.93 3.71 -3.15
C ARG A 185 -0.31 4.45 -3.65
N LEU A 186 -1.09 3.83 -4.55
CA LEU A 186 -2.34 4.42 -5.07
C LEU A 186 -3.37 4.65 -3.96
N PRO A 187 -3.70 3.65 -3.11
CA PRO A 187 -4.57 3.91 -1.97
C PRO A 187 -3.98 4.95 -1.01
N ALA A 188 -2.65 4.96 -0.81
CA ALA A 188 -2.03 5.98 0.02
C ALA A 188 -2.22 7.39 -0.53
N ALA A 189 -2.07 7.57 -1.84
CA ALA A 189 -2.29 8.85 -2.50
C ALA A 189 -3.74 9.35 -2.38
N TRP A 190 -4.72 8.46 -2.64
CA TRP A 190 -6.14 8.84 -2.66
C TRP A 190 -6.80 8.88 -1.28
N CYS A 191 -6.19 8.21 -0.28
CA CYS A 191 -6.63 8.29 1.12
C CYS A 191 -5.76 9.21 1.99
N GLY A 192 -4.71 9.84 1.44
CA GLY A 192 -3.87 10.81 2.14
C GLY A 192 -2.94 10.21 3.21
N ILE A 193 -2.69 8.91 3.17
CA ILE A 193 -1.84 8.19 4.14
C ILE A 193 -0.39 8.07 3.66
N ALA A 194 0.48 7.54 4.50
CA ALA A 194 1.88 7.23 4.20
C ALA A 194 2.08 5.75 3.94
N THR A 195 2.98 5.40 3.01
CA THR A 195 3.36 4.02 2.71
C THR A 195 4.76 3.93 2.13
N LEU A 196 5.36 2.75 2.26
CA LEU A 196 6.53 2.34 1.49
C LEU A 196 6.20 1.08 0.68
N LYS A 197 6.38 1.12 -0.64
CA LYS A 197 6.65 -0.07 -1.44
C LYS A 197 8.16 -0.32 -1.36
N PRO A 198 8.63 -1.29 -0.59
CA PRO A 198 10.07 -1.51 -0.43
C PRO A 198 10.71 -2.12 -1.67
N SER A 199 12.02 -2.26 -1.64
CA SER A 199 12.77 -3.07 -2.61
C SER A 199 12.20 -4.48 -2.67
N LEU A 200 12.16 -5.09 -3.87
CA LEU A 200 11.67 -6.47 -4.03
C LEU A 200 12.48 -7.42 -3.12
N GLY A 201 11.77 -8.22 -2.35
CA GLY A 201 12.35 -9.17 -1.39
C GLY A 201 12.74 -8.57 -0.02
N ARG A 202 12.61 -7.25 0.18
CA ARG A 202 12.87 -6.63 1.49
C ARG A 202 11.87 -7.09 2.55
N ILE A 203 10.61 -7.17 2.22
CA ILE A 203 9.58 -7.86 3.00
C ILE A 203 9.27 -9.16 2.27
N PRO A 204 9.63 -10.33 2.84
CA PRO A 204 9.30 -11.61 2.22
C PRO A 204 7.80 -11.82 2.10
N ILE A 205 7.36 -12.45 1.01
CA ILE A 205 5.95 -12.75 0.72
C ILE A 205 5.78 -14.21 0.30
N ASP A 206 4.55 -14.73 0.45
CA ASP A 206 4.19 -16.07 0.00
C ASP A 206 2.78 -16.04 -0.61
N PRO A 207 2.61 -16.50 -1.88
CA PRO A 207 3.64 -16.89 -2.84
C PRO A 207 4.41 -15.67 -3.39
N PRO A 208 5.72 -15.81 -3.66
CA PRO A 208 6.51 -14.75 -4.30
C PRO A 208 6.11 -14.56 -5.77
N PHE A 209 6.24 -13.32 -6.26
CA PHE A 209 6.01 -13.00 -7.67
C PHE A 209 6.80 -11.77 -8.10
N MET A 210 7.27 -11.77 -9.36
CA MET A 210 8.03 -10.67 -9.95
C MET A 210 7.37 -9.30 -9.75
N GLY A 211 8.08 -8.35 -9.18
CA GLY A 211 7.64 -6.98 -8.93
C GLY A 211 6.61 -6.83 -7.80
N ARG A 212 6.13 -7.93 -7.17
CA ARG A 212 5.17 -7.87 -6.07
C ARG A 212 5.88 -7.72 -4.73
N CYS A 213 5.52 -6.66 -4.00
CA CYS A 213 6.00 -6.39 -2.64
C CYS A 213 4.83 -6.36 -1.65
N ALA A 214 5.07 -6.66 -0.38
CA ALA A 214 4.24 -6.17 0.70
C ALA A 214 4.78 -4.81 1.17
N GLY A 215 3.92 -3.98 1.78
CA GLY A 215 4.32 -2.67 2.27
C GLY A 215 3.46 -2.17 3.43
N PRO A 216 4.06 -1.44 4.40
CA PRO A 216 3.32 -0.78 5.46
C PRO A 216 2.42 0.33 4.89
N MET A 217 1.26 0.52 5.48
CA MET A 217 0.30 1.58 5.18
C MET A 217 -0.11 2.22 6.52
N THR A 218 0.25 3.48 6.74
CA THR A 218 0.18 4.14 8.04
C THR A 218 -0.23 5.60 7.86
N ARG A 219 -0.50 6.32 8.94
CA ARG A 219 -0.77 7.77 8.87
C ARG A 219 0.49 8.62 8.75
N ASP A 220 1.65 8.09 9.15
CA ASP A 220 2.95 8.78 9.07
C ASP A 220 4.09 7.80 8.74
N ILE A 221 5.22 8.36 8.34
CA ILE A 221 6.42 7.59 7.94
C ILE A 221 7.10 6.93 9.14
N THR A 222 6.94 7.45 10.35
CA THR A 222 7.61 6.89 11.52
C THR A 222 7.01 5.53 11.89
N ASP A 223 5.69 5.39 11.81
CA ASP A 223 5.01 4.11 11.99
C ASP A 223 5.30 3.13 10.83
N ALA A 224 5.42 3.63 9.58
CA ALA A 224 5.87 2.81 8.46
C ALA A 224 7.29 2.25 8.67
N ALA A 225 8.20 3.07 9.18
CA ALA A 225 9.57 2.67 9.52
C ALA A 225 9.61 1.64 10.65
N LEU A 226 8.79 1.81 11.69
CA LEU A 226 8.64 0.84 12.77
C LEU A 226 8.18 -0.53 12.22
N MET A 227 7.17 -0.53 11.32
CA MET A 227 6.74 -1.76 10.67
C MET A 227 7.85 -2.39 9.82
N MET A 228 8.66 -1.59 9.11
CA MET A 228 9.79 -2.12 8.33
C MET A 228 10.79 -2.86 9.20
N GLY A 229 11.08 -2.38 10.41
CA GLY A 229 11.94 -3.08 11.36
C GLY A 229 11.48 -4.51 11.67
N VAL A 230 10.18 -4.70 11.77
CA VAL A 230 9.56 -6.02 12.01
C VAL A 230 9.46 -6.85 10.72
N LEU A 231 8.99 -6.25 9.63
CA LEU A 231 8.60 -6.97 8.42
C LEU A 231 9.79 -7.38 7.54
N SER A 232 10.93 -6.70 7.64
CA SER A 232 12.11 -6.93 6.79
C SER A 232 13.00 -8.10 7.22
N GLN A 233 12.53 -8.94 8.14
CA GLN A 233 13.26 -10.14 8.55
C GLN A 233 13.22 -11.20 7.44
N PRO A 234 14.37 -11.81 7.05
CA PRO A 234 14.42 -12.83 6.00
C PRO A 234 13.50 -14.02 6.26
N ASP A 235 12.98 -14.61 5.18
CA ASP A 235 12.15 -15.81 5.27
C ASP A 235 12.37 -16.71 4.05
N ALA A 236 12.73 -17.97 4.27
CA ALA A 236 13.07 -18.92 3.22
C ALA A 236 11.88 -19.35 2.34
N ARG A 237 10.65 -19.04 2.72
CA ARG A 237 9.45 -19.28 1.89
C ARG A 237 9.42 -18.37 0.67
N ASP A 238 10.09 -17.24 0.72
CA ASP A 238 10.29 -16.34 -0.42
C ASP A 238 11.71 -16.49 -0.98
N HIS A 239 11.83 -17.10 -2.17
CA HIS A 239 13.13 -17.25 -2.85
C HIS A 239 13.75 -15.91 -3.27
N MET A 240 12.98 -14.80 -3.27
CA MET A 240 13.46 -13.44 -3.53
C MET A 240 13.81 -12.70 -2.23
N SER A 241 13.62 -13.33 -1.06
CA SER A 241 13.95 -12.72 0.24
C SER A 241 15.39 -12.23 0.26
N LEU A 242 15.56 -10.93 0.57
CA LEU A 242 16.90 -10.35 0.71
C LEU A 242 17.56 -10.86 2.00
N PRO A 243 18.90 -10.94 2.02
CA PRO A 243 19.64 -11.19 3.24
C PRO A 243 19.33 -10.15 4.33
N PHE A 244 19.47 -10.55 5.57
CA PHE A 244 19.34 -9.61 6.70
C PHE A 244 20.33 -8.46 6.53
N GLN A 245 19.83 -7.25 6.75
CA GLN A 245 20.64 -6.03 6.87
C GLN A 245 20.22 -5.31 8.15
N ASP A 246 21.21 -4.95 8.94
CA ASP A 246 21.00 -4.24 10.21
C ASP A 246 20.79 -2.75 9.92
N PHE A 247 19.53 -2.37 9.69
CA PHE A 247 19.12 -1.00 9.55
C PHE A 247 18.56 -0.46 10.87
N ASP A 248 19.03 0.71 11.28
CA ASP A 248 18.31 1.49 12.29
C ASP A 248 17.11 2.19 11.62
N TRP A 249 15.99 1.44 11.49
CA TRP A 249 14.79 1.91 10.79
C TRP A 249 14.17 3.15 11.42
N LEU A 250 14.38 3.41 12.71
CA LEU A 250 13.84 4.59 13.39
C LEU A 250 14.75 5.80 13.31
N ASN A 251 15.97 5.68 12.83
CA ASN A 251 16.85 6.81 12.54
C ASN A 251 16.46 7.46 11.20
N LEU A 252 15.46 8.33 11.23
CA LEU A 252 14.86 9.00 10.07
C LEU A 252 15.41 10.43 9.86
N GLU A 253 16.52 10.77 10.50
CA GLU A 253 17.15 12.07 10.31
C GLU A 253 17.89 12.12 8.96
N LEU A 254 17.65 13.20 8.22
CA LEU A 254 18.28 13.47 6.94
C LEU A 254 18.30 14.97 6.67
N ASP A 255 19.47 15.47 6.26
CA ASP A 255 19.61 16.79 5.65
C ASP A 255 19.44 16.66 4.12
N VAL A 256 18.47 17.34 3.57
CA VAL A 256 18.18 17.29 2.14
C VAL A 256 19.10 18.17 1.29
N ARG A 257 19.95 19.01 1.92
CA ARG A 257 20.87 19.90 1.20
C ARG A 257 21.85 19.12 0.33
N GLY A 258 21.93 19.54 -0.92
CA GLY A 258 22.81 18.94 -1.91
C GLY A 258 22.32 17.64 -2.51
N LEU A 259 21.19 17.06 -2.07
CA LEU A 259 20.58 15.90 -2.72
C LEU A 259 20.18 16.24 -4.16
N ARG A 260 20.55 15.39 -5.09
CA ARG A 260 20.16 15.47 -6.49
C ARG A 260 18.82 14.78 -6.67
N ILE A 261 17.79 15.55 -6.95
CA ILE A 261 16.41 15.07 -7.07
C ILE A 261 15.92 15.23 -8.51
N GLY A 262 15.53 14.12 -9.16
CA GLY A 262 14.84 14.15 -10.43
C GLY A 262 13.35 14.45 -10.24
N LEU A 263 12.80 15.42 -10.95
CA LEU A 263 11.35 15.72 -10.94
C LEU A 263 10.69 15.17 -12.19
N GLN A 264 9.94 14.08 -12.06
CA GLN A 264 9.16 13.46 -13.14
C GLN A 264 7.71 13.95 -13.10
N LEU A 265 7.33 14.85 -14.00
CA LEU A 265 5.94 15.32 -14.16
C LEU A 265 5.20 14.62 -15.29
N GLU A 266 5.91 14.01 -16.23
CA GLU A 266 5.34 13.27 -17.36
C GLU A 266 5.69 11.78 -17.23
N ALA A 267 4.68 10.91 -17.26
CA ALA A 267 4.91 9.46 -17.23
C ALA A 267 5.44 8.95 -18.59
N GLY A 268 5.06 9.58 -19.68
CA GLY A 268 5.34 9.12 -21.05
C GLY A 268 4.33 8.10 -21.57
N CYS A 269 3.38 7.69 -20.76
CA CYS A 269 2.32 6.75 -21.11
C CYS A 269 1.08 6.94 -20.23
N GLY A 270 -0.02 6.32 -20.59
CA GLY A 270 -1.26 6.28 -19.80
C GLY A 270 -2.07 7.57 -19.85
N LEU A 271 -2.76 7.88 -18.76
CA LEU A 271 -3.65 9.04 -18.66
C LEU A 271 -2.87 10.36 -18.49
N PRO A 272 -3.40 11.49 -19.00
CA PRO A 272 -2.81 12.80 -18.78
C PRO A 272 -2.81 13.19 -17.29
N LEU A 273 -1.81 13.96 -16.89
CA LEU A 273 -1.68 14.42 -15.50
C LEU A 273 -2.67 15.55 -15.22
N ASP A 274 -3.47 15.36 -14.18
CA ASP A 274 -4.39 16.37 -13.65
C ASP A 274 -3.62 17.64 -13.23
N PRO A 275 -4.09 18.85 -13.61
CA PRO A 275 -3.43 20.11 -13.28
C PRO A 275 -3.29 20.39 -11.78
N GLU A 276 -4.24 19.96 -10.93
CA GLU A 276 -4.14 20.14 -9.48
C GLU A 276 -3.05 19.23 -8.89
N ILE A 277 -2.92 18.01 -9.38
CA ILE A 277 -1.84 17.09 -8.99
C ILE A 277 -0.49 17.66 -9.43
N ARG A 278 -0.38 18.13 -10.68
CA ARG A 278 0.84 18.78 -11.17
C ARG A 278 1.27 19.92 -10.26
N ALA A 279 0.35 20.83 -9.96
CA ALA A 279 0.63 22.01 -9.13
C ALA A 279 1.10 21.62 -7.72
N ALA A 280 0.50 20.60 -7.11
CA ALA A 280 0.88 20.11 -5.79
C ALA A 280 2.29 19.48 -5.78
N VAL A 281 2.62 18.66 -6.77
CA VAL A 281 3.94 18.02 -6.90
C VAL A 281 5.03 19.05 -7.22
N GLU A 282 4.75 20.04 -8.06
CA GLU A 282 5.67 21.16 -8.32
C GLU A 282 5.89 22.02 -7.06
N ALA A 283 4.84 22.24 -6.26
CA ALA A 283 4.97 22.95 -4.99
C ALA A 283 5.85 22.16 -3.99
N ALA A 284 5.70 20.84 -3.95
CA ALA A 284 6.57 19.96 -3.15
C ALA A 284 8.03 20.06 -3.61
N ALA A 285 8.28 20.01 -4.91
CA ALA A 285 9.63 20.16 -5.48
C ALA A 285 10.27 21.49 -5.07
N ARG A 286 9.53 22.61 -5.15
CA ARG A 286 10.01 23.94 -4.70
C ARG A 286 10.36 23.97 -3.20
N LEU A 287 9.66 23.22 -2.35
CA LEU A 287 10.02 23.13 -0.93
C LEU A 287 11.34 22.39 -0.72
N PHE A 288 11.59 21.31 -1.48
CA PHE A 288 12.90 20.64 -1.48
C PHE A 288 14.02 21.57 -1.95
N GLU A 289 13.80 22.33 -3.03
CA GLU A 289 14.77 23.34 -3.50
C GLU A 289 15.04 24.40 -2.44
N SER A 290 14.00 24.93 -1.79
CA SER A 290 14.12 25.91 -0.71
C SER A 290 14.87 25.37 0.51
N ALA A 291 14.81 24.05 0.73
CA ALA A 291 15.57 23.36 1.77
C ALA A 291 17.01 23.01 1.33
N GLY A 292 17.40 23.35 0.08
CA GLY A 292 18.77 23.22 -0.43
C GLY A 292 19.03 21.97 -1.28
N ALA A 293 18.02 21.20 -1.66
CA ALA A 293 18.16 20.13 -2.64
C ALA A 293 18.34 20.70 -4.06
N ILE A 294 18.97 19.93 -4.94
CA ILE A 294 19.17 20.27 -6.35
C ILE A 294 18.10 19.50 -7.16
N VAL A 295 17.00 20.19 -7.51
CA VAL A 295 15.90 19.57 -8.24
C VAL A 295 16.07 19.84 -9.74
N THR A 296 15.98 18.79 -10.56
CA THR A 296 16.10 18.90 -12.04
C THR A 296 14.95 18.15 -12.71
N PRO A 297 14.35 18.72 -13.78
CA PRO A 297 13.32 18.04 -14.54
C PRO A 297 13.84 16.73 -15.15
N LEU A 298 13.09 15.67 -15.00
CA LEU A 298 13.39 14.35 -15.52
C LEU A 298 12.50 14.05 -16.73
N LYS A 299 13.12 13.67 -17.86
CA LYS A 299 12.38 13.30 -19.07
C LYS A 299 11.65 11.97 -18.85
N PRO A 300 10.46 11.80 -19.43
CA PRO A 300 9.75 10.53 -19.37
C PRO A 300 10.57 9.43 -20.07
N TRP A 301 10.54 8.21 -19.53
CA TRP A 301 11.23 7.04 -20.07
C TRP A 301 10.30 5.87 -20.37
N MET A 302 9.07 5.88 -19.85
CA MET A 302 8.03 4.95 -20.24
C MET A 302 7.45 5.31 -21.59
N THR A 303 6.94 4.32 -22.30
CA THR A 303 6.20 4.49 -23.55
C THR A 303 4.86 3.75 -23.47
N PRO A 304 3.87 4.09 -24.34
CA PRO A 304 2.62 3.34 -24.42
C PRO A 304 2.86 1.84 -24.67
N GLU A 305 3.78 1.48 -25.57
CA GLU A 305 4.08 0.09 -25.91
C GLU A 305 4.58 -0.73 -24.70
N MET A 306 5.35 -0.10 -23.82
CA MET A 306 5.81 -0.72 -22.57
C MET A 306 4.64 -1.01 -21.63
N LEU A 307 3.78 -0.01 -21.41
CA LEU A 307 2.61 -0.16 -20.54
C LEU A 307 1.66 -1.23 -21.09
N ASP A 308 1.34 -1.16 -22.39
CA ASP A 308 0.46 -2.12 -23.07
C ASP A 308 1.05 -3.53 -23.06
N GLY A 309 2.38 -3.66 -23.20
CA GLY A 309 3.07 -4.95 -23.13
C GLY A 309 2.92 -5.60 -21.77
N VAL A 310 3.15 -4.84 -20.69
CA VAL A 310 2.97 -5.33 -19.31
C VAL A 310 1.50 -5.69 -19.05
N ASP A 311 0.55 -4.84 -19.46
CA ASP A 311 -0.88 -5.10 -19.31
C ASP A 311 -1.30 -6.37 -20.07
N ARG A 312 -0.83 -6.56 -21.31
CA ARG A 312 -1.09 -7.77 -22.09
C ARG A 312 -0.53 -9.02 -21.43
N PHE A 313 0.66 -8.96 -20.86
CA PHE A 313 1.24 -10.06 -20.09
C PHE A 313 0.37 -10.41 -18.87
N TRP A 314 -0.11 -9.43 -18.12
CA TRP A 314 -0.99 -9.66 -16.99
C TRP A 314 -2.37 -10.19 -17.40
N ARG A 315 -2.95 -9.67 -18.48
CA ARG A 315 -4.22 -10.19 -19.05
C ARG A 315 -4.08 -11.66 -19.45
N THR A 316 -3.00 -12.03 -20.13
CA THR A 316 -2.76 -13.41 -20.57
C THR A 316 -2.62 -14.35 -19.37
N ARG A 317 -1.84 -13.98 -18.34
CA ARG A 317 -1.76 -14.75 -17.10
C ARG A 317 -3.14 -14.94 -16.46
N SER A 318 -3.89 -13.85 -16.34
CA SER A 318 -5.23 -13.88 -15.74
C SER A 318 -6.20 -14.72 -16.57
N ALA A 319 -6.13 -14.68 -17.89
CA ALA A 319 -6.93 -15.54 -18.77
C ALA A 319 -6.67 -17.02 -18.52
N ILE A 320 -5.39 -17.40 -18.29
CA ILE A 320 -5.01 -18.79 -17.96
C ILE A 320 -5.58 -19.17 -16.59
N ASP A 321 -5.38 -18.34 -15.58
CA ASP A 321 -5.85 -18.59 -14.21
C ASP A 321 -7.38 -18.73 -14.15
N LEU A 322 -8.11 -17.81 -14.79
CA LEU A 322 -9.57 -17.86 -14.86
C LEU A 322 -10.06 -19.04 -15.74
N GLY A 323 -9.36 -19.35 -16.83
CA GLY A 323 -9.67 -20.47 -17.71
C GLY A 323 -9.60 -21.84 -17.02
N ALA A 324 -8.81 -21.98 -15.97
CA ALA A 324 -8.72 -23.18 -15.16
C ALA A 324 -9.93 -23.37 -14.22
N LEU A 325 -10.75 -22.33 -14.00
CA LEU A 325 -11.92 -22.40 -13.14
C LEU A 325 -13.14 -23.00 -13.88
N PRO A 326 -13.99 -23.78 -13.20
CA PRO A 326 -15.30 -24.16 -13.74
C PRO A 326 -16.15 -22.94 -14.11
N GLN A 327 -16.98 -23.05 -15.15
CA GLN A 327 -17.84 -21.96 -15.64
C GLN A 327 -18.66 -21.30 -14.52
N ALA A 328 -19.31 -22.11 -13.67
CA ALA A 328 -20.12 -21.63 -12.56
C ALA A 328 -19.34 -20.76 -11.54
N ARG A 329 -18.01 -20.89 -11.47
CA ARG A 329 -17.14 -20.02 -10.67
C ARG A 329 -16.75 -18.77 -11.44
N ARG A 330 -16.41 -18.89 -12.72
CA ARG A 330 -16.10 -17.72 -13.56
C ARG A 330 -17.26 -16.73 -13.59
N ASP A 331 -18.49 -17.20 -13.57
CA ASP A 331 -19.70 -16.38 -13.60
C ASP A 331 -19.87 -15.54 -12.30
N LYS A 332 -19.17 -15.89 -11.20
CA LYS A 332 -19.18 -15.14 -9.94
C LYS A 332 -18.13 -14.02 -9.89
N ILE A 333 -17.17 -14.01 -10.82
CA ILE A 333 -16.13 -12.99 -10.90
C ILE A 333 -16.74 -11.67 -11.34
N LEU A 334 -16.25 -10.56 -10.82
CA LEU A 334 -16.66 -9.22 -11.24
C LEU A 334 -16.61 -9.11 -12.77
N PRO A 335 -17.72 -8.76 -13.46
CA PRO A 335 -17.79 -8.78 -14.92
C PRO A 335 -16.68 -8.01 -15.62
N PHE A 336 -16.28 -6.86 -15.06
CA PHE A 336 -15.19 -6.04 -15.57
C PHE A 336 -13.85 -6.81 -15.57
N ILE A 337 -13.51 -7.51 -14.48
CA ILE A 337 -12.28 -8.29 -14.36
C ILE A 337 -12.31 -9.48 -15.30
N ARG A 338 -13.46 -10.15 -15.42
CA ARG A 338 -13.62 -11.25 -16.37
C ARG A 338 -13.35 -10.78 -17.81
N ALA A 339 -13.97 -9.68 -18.23
CA ALA A 339 -13.77 -9.14 -19.58
C ALA A 339 -12.30 -8.71 -19.82
N TRP A 340 -11.65 -8.08 -18.82
CA TRP A 340 -10.25 -7.70 -18.90
C TRP A 340 -9.35 -8.95 -19.06
N ALA A 341 -9.53 -9.98 -18.26
CA ALA A 341 -8.73 -11.19 -18.32
C ALA A 341 -8.97 -11.95 -19.64
N GLU A 342 -10.23 -12.17 -20.04
CA GLU A 342 -10.60 -12.89 -21.27
C GLU A 342 -10.01 -12.23 -22.53
N SER A 343 -9.83 -10.89 -22.53
CA SER A 343 -9.17 -10.17 -23.64
C SER A 343 -7.70 -10.53 -23.83
N GLY A 344 -7.06 -11.17 -22.83
CA GLY A 344 -5.69 -11.68 -22.91
C GLY A 344 -5.57 -13.12 -23.42
N GLY A 345 -6.70 -13.79 -23.72
CA GLY A 345 -6.72 -15.15 -24.23
C GLY A 345 -6.27 -15.27 -25.68
N GLY A 346 -5.90 -16.49 -26.10
CA GLY A 346 -5.57 -16.80 -27.50
C GLY A 346 -4.27 -16.20 -28.05
N GLN A 347 -3.40 -15.69 -27.19
CA GLN A 347 -2.10 -15.12 -27.59
C GLN A 347 -1.13 -16.22 -28.00
N SER A 348 -0.32 -15.96 -29.06
CA SER A 348 0.78 -16.86 -29.41
C SER A 348 1.89 -16.82 -28.34
N GLY A 349 2.67 -17.89 -28.21
CA GLY A 349 3.83 -17.92 -27.31
C GLY A 349 4.80 -16.78 -27.58
N GLU A 350 5.02 -16.40 -28.85
CA GLU A 350 5.86 -15.26 -29.25
C GLU A 350 5.28 -13.94 -28.70
N ALA A 351 3.97 -13.71 -28.85
CA ALA A 351 3.33 -12.49 -28.37
C ALA A 351 3.43 -12.37 -26.83
N VAL A 352 3.23 -13.48 -26.12
CA VAL A 352 3.39 -13.53 -24.66
C VAL A 352 4.83 -13.23 -24.24
N PHE A 353 5.81 -13.85 -24.93
CA PHE A 353 7.24 -13.62 -24.63
C PHE A 353 7.66 -12.17 -24.91
N ARG A 354 7.20 -11.56 -26.01
CA ARG A 354 7.40 -10.14 -26.30
C ARG A 354 6.82 -9.26 -25.20
N SER A 355 5.61 -9.55 -24.74
CA SER A 355 4.94 -8.82 -23.66
C SER A 355 5.67 -8.98 -22.32
N TYR A 356 6.19 -10.16 -22.02
CA TYR A 356 7.05 -10.37 -20.85
C TYR A 356 8.33 -9.56 -20.94
N ASN A 357 8.98 -9.48 -22.11
CA ASN A 357 10.19 -8.68 -22.29
C ASN A 357 9.97 -7.18 -22.02
N GLU A 358 8.74 -6.67 -22.19
CA GLU A 358 8.46 -5.27 -21.80
C GLU A 358 8.63 -5.03 -20.30
N THR A 359 8.41 -6.03 -19.45
CA THR A 359 8.71 -5.92 -18.02
C THR A 359 10.21 -5.66 -17.77
N LEU A 360 11.08 -6.31 -18.56
CA LEU A 360 12.53 -6.14 -18.50
C LEU A 360 12.97 -4.81 -19.11
N ASN A 361 12.31 -4.35 -20.19
CA ASN A 361 12.55 -3.04 -20.80
C ASN A 361 12.20 -1.92 -19.83
N VAL A 362 11.04 -2.00 -19.15
CA VAL A 362 10.64 -1.05 -18.10
C VAL A 362 11.71 -1.01 -17.01
N ARG A 363 12.19 -2.17 -16.53
CA ARG A 363 13.27 -2.25 -15.53
C ARG A 363 14.51 -1.51 -16.01
N ALA A 364 15.05 -1.89 -17.17
CA ALA A 364 16.30 -1.34 -17.67
C ALA A 364 16.23 0.18 -17.87
N ARG A 365 15.14 0.67 -18.47
CA ARG A 365 14.94 2.10 -18.71
C ARG A 365 14.73 2.88 -17.41
N THR A 366 13.99 2.32 -16.44
CA THR A 366 13.77 2.99 -15.15
C THR A 366 15.11 3.15 -14.41
N VAL A 367 15.90 2.08 -14.30
CA VAL A 367 17.21 2.13 -13.64
C VAL A 367 18.11 3.17 -14.34
N ALA A 368 18.19 3.15 -15.68
CA ALA A 368 19.02 4.10 -16.44
C ALA A 368 18.56 5.56 -16.25
N ALA A 369 17.25 5.81 -16.25
CA ALA A 369 16.71 7.16 -16.11
C ALA A 369 16.90 7.73 -14.70
N THR A 370 16.83 6.89 -13.67
CA THR A 370 16.94 7.32 -12.27
C THR A 370 18.36 7.33 -11.72
N ALA A 371 19.30 6.60 -12.33
CA ALA A 371 20.69 6.48 -11.86
C ALA A 371 21.45 7.81 -11.63
N PRO A 372 21.20 8.91 -12.38
CA PRO A 372 21.87 10.18 -12.13
C PRO A 372 21.43 10.90 -10.85
N TYR A 373 20.33 10.48 -10.22
CA TYR A 373 19.68 11.12 -9.08
C TYR A 373 19.84 10.29 -7.83
N ASP A 374 19.86 10.97 -6.69
CA ASP A 374 19.80 10.30 -5.39
C ASP A 374 18.36 9.83 -5.11
N TYR A 375 17.37 10.68 -5.48
CA TYR A 375 15.94 10.35 -5.40
C TYR A 375 15.16 10.95 -6.57
N VAL A 376 13.95 10.42 -6.79
CA VAL A 376 13.01 10.93 -7.80
C VAL A 376 11.70 11.30 -7.13
N LEU A 377 11.19 12.51 -7.41
CA LEU A 377 9.86 12.96 -7.06
C LEU A 377 8.93 12.82 -8.26
N SER A 378 7.73 12.34 -8.05
CA SER A 378 6.69 12.25 -9.09
C SER A 378 5.29 12.28 -8.47
N PRO A 379 4.23 12.51 -9.26
CA PRO A 379 2.89 12.07 -8.88
C PRO A 379 2.88 10.58 -8.57
N VAL A 380 1.93 10.15 -7.73
CA VAL A 380 1.64 8.71 -7.55
C VAL A 380 0.70 8.21 -8.65
N ALA A 381 -0.30 9.02 -8.97
CA ALA A 381 -1.29 8.75 -10.02
C ALA A 381 -1.53 10.02 -10.85
N PRO A 382 -1.92 9.88 -12.13
CA PRO A 382 -2.23 11.04 -12.97
C PRO A 382 -3.57 11.67 -12.64
N VAL A 383 -4.45 10.99 -11.90
CA VAL A 383 -5.82 11.42 -11.59
C VAL A 383 -6.09 11.38 -10.09
N VAL A 384 -7.03 12.19 -9.63
CA VAL A 384 -7.55 12.19 -8.27
C VAL A 384 -8.47 10.99 -8.02
N ALA A 385 -8.91 10.76 -6.77
CA ALA A 385 -9.87 9.72 -6.45
C ALA A 385 -11.15 9.86 -7.27
N TYR A 386 -11.51 8.82 -8.00
CA TYR A 386 -12.63 8.75 -8.93
C TYR A 386 -13.88 8.12 -8.28
N ASN A 387 -14.97 7.97 -9.04
CA ASN A 387 -16.23 7.41 -8.56
C ASN A 387 -16.03 6.02 -7.92
N ALA A 388 -16.62 5.79 -6.74
CA ALA A 388 -16.48 4.55 -5.99
C ALA A 388 -16.96 3.31 -6.74
N GLU A 389 -18.02 3.44 -7.54
CA GLU A 389 -18.64 2.36 -8.32
C GLU A 389 -17.88 2.03 -9.60
N TRP A 390 -16.81 2.75 -9.94
CA TRP A 390 -15.99 2.47 -11.11
C TRP A 390 -14.87 1.48 -10.82
N ALA A 391 -14.63 0.62 -11.79
CA ALA A 391 -13.57 -0.36 -11.71
C ALA A 391 -12.16 0.23 -11.91
N ALA A 392 -12.06 1.28 -12.71
CA ALA A 392 -10.83 2.00 -13.04
C ALA A 392 -11.16 3.49 -13.28
N PRO A 393 -10.15 4.39 -13.33
CA PRO A 393 -10.41 5.84 -13.51
C PRO A 393 -11.25 6.21 -14.75
N THR A 394 -11.15 5.44 -15.82
CA THR A 394 -11.95 5.61 -17.04
C THR A 394 -13.20 4.72 -17.06
N ASN A 395 -13.27 3.75 -16.15
CA ASN A 395 -14.27 2.68 -16.16
C ASN A 395 -14.35 1.87 -17.47
N GLU A 396 -13.25 1.80 -18.21
CA GLU A 396 -13.12 1.10 -19.50
C GLU A 396 -12.08 -0.02 -19.42
N VAL A 397 -12.43 -1.21 -19.94
CA VAL A 397 -11.55 -2.39 -19.91
C VAL A 397 -10.25 -2.16 -20.69
N ALA A 398 -10.29 -1.42 -21.79
CA ALA A 398 -9.14 -1.17 -22.65
C ALA A 398 -8.06 -0.33 -21.95
N THR A 399 -8.45 0.59 -21.06
CA THR A 399 -7.56 1.55 -20.41
C THR A 399 -7.38 1.30 -18.91
N THR A 400 -7.72 0.09 -18.45
CA THR A 400 -7.70 -0.31 -17.03
C THR A 400 -6.37 0.04 -16.34
N MET A 401 -5.23 -0.11 -17.01
CA MET A 401 -3.89 0.11 -16.44
C MET A 401 -3.29 1.50 -16.79
N HIS A 402 -4.01 2.38 -17.48
CA HIS A 402 -3.46 3.66 -17.94
C HIS A 402 -3.15 4.67 -16.82
N HIS A 403 -3.55 4.41 -15.59
CA HIS A 403 -3.28 5.27 -14.43
C HIS A 403 -2.02 4.89 -13.64
N ILE A 404 -1.36 3.76 -13.96
CA ILE A 404 -0.21 3.26 -13.17
C ILE A 404 1.16 3.65 -13.77
N GLY A 405 1.20 4.53 -14.76
CA GLY A 405 2.43 4.93 -15.45
C GLY A 405 3.53 5.49 -14.54
N TYR A 406 3.18 6.05 -13.38
CA TYR A 406 4.14 6.54 -12.38
C TYR A 406 4.57 5.46 -11.38
N THR A 407 3.73 4.50 -11.08
CA THR A 407 3.98 3.49 -10.03
C THR A 407 4.59 2.20 -10.57
N LEU A 408 4.11 1.71 -11.73
CA LEU A 408 4.57 0.47 -12.36
C LEU A 408 6.11 0.41 -12.57
N PRO A 409 6.79 1.48 -13.00
CA PRO A 409 8.23 1.45 -13.22
C PRO A 409 9.02 0.95 -12.00
N TYR A 410 8.64 1.37 -10.80
CA TYR A 410 9.32 1.01 -9.56
C TYR A 410 8.99 -0.41 -9.05
N ASN A 411 7.94 -1.06 -9.58
CA ASN A 411 7.72 -2.48 -9.37
C ASN A 411 8.66 -3.29 -10.28
N MET A 412 8.72 -2.95 -11.55
CA MET A 412 9.53 -3.68 -12.53
C MET A 412 11.02 -3.48 -12.29
N SER A 413 11.46 -2.27 -11.90
CA SER A 413 12.86 -1.99 -11.52
C SER A 413 13.24 -2.47 -10.12
N GLU A 414 12.26 -2.93 -9.34
CA GLU A 414 12.45 -3.43 -7.96
C GLU A 414 12.94 -2.37 -6.96
N GLN A 415 12.95 -1.09 -7.36
CA GLN A 415 13.37 0.04 -6.53
C GLN A 415 12.31 0.39 -5.48
N PRO A 416 12.71 0.86 -4.27
CA PRO A 416 11.78 1.33 -3.26
C PRO A 416 11.11 2.63 -3.68
N ALA A 417 9.85 2.80 -3.30
CA ALA A 417 9.10 4.03 -3.50
C ALA A 417 8.07 4.26 -2.38
N ALA A 418 8.13 5.41 -1.74
CA ALA A 418 7.13 5.86 -0.78
C ALA A 418 6.03 6.67 -1.46
N SER A 419 4.84 6.71 -0.85
CA SER A 419 3.79 7.67 -1.17
C SER A 419 3.39 8.40 0.11
N VAL A 420 3.37 9.73 0.05
CA VAL A 420 3.01 10.61 1.17
C VAL A 420 2.11 11.73 0.67
N ASN A 421 1.23 12.26 1.52
CA ASN A 421 0.36 13.38 1.13
C ASN A 421 1.19 14.64 0.85
N CYS A 422 0.91 15.34 -0.27
CA CYS A 422 1.55 16.60 -0.61
C CYS A 422 0.55 17.76 -0.81
N GLY A 423 -0.71 17.54 -0.53
CA GLY A 423 -1.74 18.56 -0.64
C GLY A 423 -3.12 17.99 -0.87
N TYR A 424 -4.02 18.85 -1.23
CA TYR A 424 -5.42 18.51 -1.46
C TYR A 424 -5.93 19.25 -2.71
N THR A 425 -6.88 18.63 -3.39
CA THR A 425 -7.63 19.29 -4.47
C THR A 425 -8.50 20.41 -3.90
N LYS A 426 -9.05 21.24 -4.77
CA LYS A 426 -10.07 22.26 -4.39
C LYS A 426 -11.30 21.64 -3.73
N SER A 427 -11.60 20.37 -4.05
CA SER A 427 -12.69 19.61 -3.42
C SER A 427 -12.30 18.93 -2.10
N GLY A 428 -11.04 19.07 -1.63
CA GLY A 428 -10.55 18.51 -0.38
C GLY A 428 -10.05 17.08 -0.46
N LEU A 429 -9.94 16.48 -1.67
CA LEU A 429 -9.39 15.13 -1.83
C LEU A 429 -7.86 15.15 -1.75
N PRO A 430 -7.24 14.17 -1.07
CA PRO A 430 -5.79 14.09 -0.94
C PRO A 430 -5.06 13.92 -2.27
N ILE A 431 -3.83 14.44 -2.34
CA ILE A 431 -2.89 14.28 -3.45
C ILE A 431 -1.60 13.65 -2.91
N GLY A 432 -1.14 12.58 -3.54
CA GLY A 432 0.07 11.86 -3.16
C GLY A 432 1.30 12.32 -3.94
N LEU A 433 2.42 12.48 -3.21
CA LEU A 433 3.78 12.60 -3.75
C LEU A 433 4.46 11.24 -3.67
N GLN A 434 5.01 10.76 -4.78
CA GLN A 434 5.88 9.58 -4.79
C GLN A 434 7.34 10.01 -4.64
N ILE A 435 8.06 9.34 -3.76
CA ILE A 435 9.51 9.50 -3.53
C ILE A 435 10.15 8.14 -3.79
N ALA A 436 10.96 8.03 -4.81
CA ALA A 436 11.63 6.78 -5.18
C ALA A 436 13.15 6.93 -5.07
N GLY A 437 13.82 5.84 -4.67
CA GLY A 437 15.27 5.78 -4.52
C GLY A 437 15.89 4.63 -5.32
N ALA A 438 17.20 4.45 -5.20
CA ALA A 438 17.90 3.30 -5.77
C ALA A 438 17.44 1.99 -5.10
N ARG A 439 17.56 0.85 -5.81
CA ARG A 439 17.27 -0.46 -5.23
C ARG A 439 18.12 -0.68 -3.98
N PHE A 440 17.51 -1.18 -2.92
CA PHE A 440 18.06 -1.43 -1.58
C PHE A 440 18.17 -0.21 -0.67
N ASP A 441 17.91 1.00 -1.15
CA ASP A 441 17.89 2.22 -0.33
C ASP A 441 16.51 2.49 0.30
N ASP A 442 15.94 1.46 0.91
CA ASP A 442 14.62 1.50 1.54
C ASP A 442 14.57 2.54 2.68
N LEU A 443 15.63 2.55 3.51
CA LEU A 443 15.73 3.49 4.64
C LEU A 443 15.95 4.93 4.16
N GLY A 444 16.75 5.14 3.10
CA GLY A 444 16.94 6.47 2.51
C GLY A 444 15.64 7.05 1.98
N VAL A 445 14.81 6.24 1.30
CA VAL A 445 13.48 6.67 0.84
C VAL A 445 12.59 7.08 2.02
N LEU A 446 12.58 6.33 3.13
CA LEU A 446 11.83 6.71 4.34
C LEU A 446 12.38 8.00 4.97
N ARG A 447 13.69 8.21 4.98
CA ARG A 447 14.32 9.45 5.49
C ARG A 447 13.89 10.67 4.68
N VAL A 448 13.90 10.57 3.35
CA VAL A 448 13.43 11.67 2.48
C VAL A 448 11.93 11.90 2.66
N ALA A 449 11.14 10.84 2.77
CA ALA A 449 9.71 10.94 3.02
C ALA A 449 9.41 11.56 4.41
N ARG A 450 10.21 11.26 5.43
CA ARG A 450 10.10 11.89 6.75
C ARG A 450 10.54 13.35 6.73
N ALA A 451 11.61 13.69 5.98
CA ALA A 451 12.02 15.08 5.78
C ALA A 451 10.88 15.88 5.11
N TRP A 452 10.21 15.27 4.10
CA TRP A 452 9.01 15.86 3.50
C TRP A 452 7.89 16.11 4.52
N GLU A 453 7.54 15.12 5.36
CA GLU A 453 6.51 15.30 6.38
C GLU A 453 6.78 16.47 7.33
N ARG A 454 8.06 16.75 7.61
CA ARG A 454 8.48 17.90 8.46
C ARG A 454 8.41 19.23 7.72
N MET A 455 8.57 19.24 6.39
CA MET A 455 8.60 20.46 5.58
C MET A 455 7.23 20.81 5.00
N ARG A 456 6.36 19.80 4.78
CA ARG A 456 5.07 20.00 4.11
C ARG A 456 4.15 20.93 4.89
N PRO A 457 3.22 21.64 4.23
CA PRO A 457 2.19 22.44 4.89
C PRO A 457 1.35 21.62 5.88
N ALA A 458 0.70 22.32 6.80
CA ALA A 458 -0.23 21.70 7.73
C ALA A 458 -1.29 20.89 7.00
N GLN A 459 -1.56 19.70 7.50
CA GLN A 459 -2.52 18.77 6.87
C GLN A 459 -3.94 19.06 7.36
N GLN A 460 -4.92 18.72 6.52
CA GLN A 460 -6.32 18.72 6.95
C GLN A 460 -6.53 17.69 8.07
N PRO A 461 -7.49 17.92 8.98
CA PRO A 461 -7.89 16.92 9.96
C PRO A 461 -8.35 15.62 9.28
N TRP A 462 -8.06 14.48 9.91
CA TRP A 462 -8.52 13.21 9.41
C TRP A 462 -10.06 13.14 9.36
N PRO A 463 -10.63 12.44 8.37
CA PRO A 463 -12.06 12.27 8.25
C PRO A 463 -12.68 11.73 9.55
N GLN A 464 -13.88 12.17 9.84
CA GLN A 464 -14.68 11.68 10.97
C GLN A 464 -15.88 10.88 10.47
N PRO A 465 -16.34 9.85 11.23
CA PRO A 465 -17.48 9.07 10.80
C PRO A 465 -18.71 9.97 10.64
N PRO A 466 -19.56 9.70 9.63
CA PRO A 466 -20.83 10.41 9.48
C PRO A 466 -21.61 10.39 10.80
N ARG A 467 -22.27 11.49 11.11
CA ARG A 467 -23.16 11.53 12.27
C ARG A 467 -24.35 10.62 12.01
N ALA A 468 -24.70 9.81 13.02
CA ALA A 468 -25.87 8.95 12.97
C ALA A 468 -27.17 9.76 12.86
#